data_0edc45007c8590544e340096a9e06028
#
_entry.id   0edc45007c8590544e340096a9e06028
#
_cell.length_a   1.000
_cell.length_b   1.000
_cell.length_c   1.000
_cell.angle_alpha   90.00
_cell.angle_beta   90.00
_cell.angle_gamma   90.00
#
_symmetry.space_group_name_H-M   'P 1'
#
loop_
_entity.id
_entity.type
_entity.pdbx_description
1 polymer ?
#
loop_
_entity_poly.entity_id
_entity_poly.type
_entity_poly.pdbx_seq_one_letter_code
_entity_poly.pdbx_strand_id
1 'polypeptide(L)'
;MHVYLPIAELSVNWFSLLVVGGGVGFLSGMFGVGGGFLMTPLLIFLGVPAPVAVGTGAAQILASSVSGVLAHWRRQNVDIQMGIALTLGGFAGSALGIFIFTLLRQAGQVDLVIRLCFVIFLGGVGGLMLIESARSWFRQASAGVRKRKLHEHHWLHGLPLKLRFRRSKLYISALLPFTVGFAIGILTAIMGVGGGFILVPAMIYILGMPTQMVVGTSLFQTLFVAANVTILQSVTNQTVDVMLALMLIVGGVVGAQLGTRFGARLRGEQLRILLALLVLGVGIKLFFDLVTTPDDFYSLAPEGQG
;
A
#
# COMPACT_ATOMS: atom_id res chain seq x y z
N MET A 1 -14.64 26.63 -1.10
CA MET A 1 -13.31 27.11 -0.72
C MET A 1 -12.26 26.22 -1.37
N HIS A 2 -11.40 26.79 -2.17
CA HIS A 2 -10.29 26.07 -2.80
C HIS A 2 -9.01 26.31 -1.99
N VAL A 3 -8.22 25.26 -1.83
CA VAL A 3 -6.90 25.30 -1.22
C VAL A 3 -5.89 25.12 -2.35
N TYR A 4 -4.93 26.02 -2.44
CA TYR A 4 -3.81 25.88 -3.35
C TYR A 4 -2.75 24.95 -2.75
N LEU A 5 -2.37 23.96 -3.50
CA LEU A 5 -1.35 22.97 -3.11
C LEU A 5 -0.02 23.40 -3.77
N PRO A 6 0.96 23.88 -2.99
CA PRO A 6 2.15 24.52 -3.55
C PRO A 6 3.06 23.57 -4.33
N ILE A 7 3.11 22.28 -3.96
CA ILE A 7 3.97 21.30 -4.63
C ILE A 7 3.22 20.58 -5.76
N ALA A 8 1.90 20.39 -5.60
CA ALA A 8 1.06 19.83 -6.67
C ALA A 8 0.70 20.85 -7.75
N GLU A 9 0.90 22.14 -7.50
CA GLU A 9 0.55 23.28 -8.38
C GLU A 9 -0.92 23.28 -8.81
N LEU A 10 -1.80 22.79 -7.95
CA LEU A 10 -3.22 22.64 -8.21
C LEU A 10 -4.07 23.33 -7.14
N SER A 11 -5.20 23.89 -7.56
CA SER A 11 -6.22 24.37 -6.64
C SER A 11 -7.35 23.35 -6.53
N VAL A 12 -7.42 22.67 -5.40
CA VAL A 12 -8.41 21.61 -5.15
C VAL A 12 -9.36 22.05 -4.04
N ASN A 13 -10.60 21.58 -4.11
CA ASN A 13 -11.56 21.84 -3.05
C ASN A 13 -11.12 21.05 -1.78
N TRP A 14 -10.94 21.75 -0.67
CA TRP A 14 -10.51 21.15 0.60
C TRP A 14 -11.45 20.03 1.07
N PHE A 15 -12.75 20.15 0.80
CA PHE A 15 -13.75 19.16 1.15
C PHE A 15 -13.55 17.87 0.36
N SER A 16 -13.21 17.96 -0.93
CA SER A 16 -12.90 16.76 -1.74
C SER A 16 -11.70 15.99 -1.20
N LEU A 17 -10.66 16.69 -0.71
CA LEU A 17 -9.49 16.06 -0.10
C LEU A 17 -9.83 15.34 1.21
N LEU A 18 -10.67 15.97 2.05
CA LEU A 18 -11.14 15.33 3.28
C LEU A 18 -12.01 14.10 3.00
N VAL A 19 -12.87 14.18 1.97
CA VAL A 19 -13.73 13.05 1.56
C VAL A 19 -12.88 11.90 1.01
N VAL A 20 -11.88 12.20 0.18
CA VAL A 20 -10.96 11.18 -0.35
C VAL A 20 -10.13 10.57 0.77
N GLY A 21 -9.52 11.40 1.63
CA GLY A 21 -8.80 10.92 2.80
C GLY A 21 -9.68 10.08 3.71
N GLY A 22 -10.91 10.55 3.98
CA GLY A 22 -11.91 9.84 4.77
C GLY A 22 -12.36 8.53 4.16
N GLY A 23 -12.63 8.51 2.86
CA GLY A 23 -13.01 7.31 2.11
C GLY A 23 -11.91 6.25 2.10
N VAL A 24 -10.67 6.66 1.80
CA VAL A 24 -9.52 5.75 1.86
C VAL A 24 -9.26 5.28 3.28
N GLY A 25 -9.34 6.18 4.26
CA GLY A 25 -9.23 5.83 5.67
C GLY A 25 -10.30 4.82 6.10
N PHE A 26 -11.56 5.03 5.70
CA PHE A 26 -12.67 4.12 5.96
C PHE A 26 -12.41 2.72 5.39
N LEU A 27 -12.01 2.64 4.12
CA LEU A 27 -11.66 1.37 3.47
C LEU A 27 -10.45 0.72 4.14
N SER A 28 -9.42 1.50 4.46
CA SER A 28 -8.25 1.05 5.21
C SER A 28 -8.61 0.46 6.56
N GLY A 29 -9.43 1.16 7.34
CA GLY A 29 -9.91 0.70 8.64
C GLY A 29 -10.77 -0.55 8.54
N MET A 30 -11.60 -0.65 7.51
CA MET A 30 -12.49 -1.78 7.26
C MET A 30 -11.71 -3.04 6.87
N PHE A 31 -10.72 -2.93 5.98
CA PHE A 31 -9.94 -4.06 5.47
C PHE A 31 -8.67 -4.38 6.28
N GLY A 32 -8.19 -3.44 7.09
CA GLY A 32 -6.96 -3.62 7.89
C GLY A 32 -5.67 -3.69 7.06
N VAL A 33 -5.68 -3.19 5.82
CA VAL A 33 -4.56 -3.32 4.85
C VAL A 33 -3.66 -2.08 4.82
N GLY A 34 -4.03 -1.01 5.55
CA GLY A 34 -3.22 0.22 5.59
C GLY A 34 -3.42 1.17 4.42
N GLY A 35 -4.59 1.19 3.77
CA GLY A 35 -5.15 2.24 2.86
C GLY A 35 -4.29 2.85 1.75
N GLY A 36 -2.99 2.76 1.83
CA GLY A 36 -2.09 3.43 0.92
C GLY A 36 -2.20 3.01 -0.55
N PHE A 37 -2.62 1.79 -0.80
CA PHE A 37 -2.77 1.28 -2.17
C PHE A 37 -3.88 1.98 -2.98
N LEU A 38 -4.84 2.61 -2.30
CA LEU A 38 -5.90 3.39 -2.93
C LEU A 38 -5.60 4.88 -2.94
N MET A 39 -4.80 5.38 -1.99
CA MET A 39 -4.56 6.81 -1.85
C MET A 39 -3.89 7.39 -3.10
N THR A 40 -2.78 6.79 -3.54
CA THR A 40 -2.04 7.27 -4.70
C THR A 40 -2.88 7.26 -5.99
N PRO A 41 -3.58 6.17 -6.37
CA PRO A 41 -4.47 6.19 -7.53
C PRO A 41 -5.59 7.23 -7.45
N LEU A 42 -6.21 7.39 -6.29
CA LEU A 42 -7.28 8.36 -6.13
C LEU A 42 -6.79 9.81 -6.24
N LEU A 43 -5.59 10.10 -5.75
CA LEU A 43 -4.97 11.42 -5.94
C LEU A 43 -4.63 11.67 -7.42
N ILE A 44 -4.16 10.65 -8.13
CA ILE A 44 -3.92 10.74 -9.58
C ILE A 44 -5.24 11.02 -10.33
N PHE A 45 -6.35 10.39 -9.95
CA PHE A 45 -7.67 10.66 -10.54
C PHE A 45 -8.20 12.06 -10.23
N LEU A 46 -7.73 12.70 -9.15
CA LEU A 46 -8.02 14.10 -8.83
C LEU A 46 -7.10 15.09 -9.59
N GLY A 47 -6.22 14.59 -10.46
CA GLY A 47 -5.27 15.39 -11.24
C GLY A 47 -3.96 15.71 -10.51
N VAL A 48 -3.75 15.18 -9.30
CA VAL A 48 -2.47 15.37 -8.59
C VAL A 48 -1.36 14.63 -9.35
N PRO A 49 -0.22 15.28 -9.65
CA PRO A 49 0.91 14.61 -10.30
C PRO A 49 1.34 13.36 -9.56
N ALA A 50 1.60 12.26 -10.30
CA ALA A 50 1.89 10.98 -9.67
C ALA A 50 3.07 11.01 -8.69
N PRO A 51 4.19 11.74 -8.92
CA PRO A 51 5.26 11.89 -7.95
C PRO A 51 4.80 12.50 -6.62
N VAL A 52 3.94 13.53 -6.68
CA VAL A 52 3.40 14.19 -5.47
C VAL A 52 2.42 13.28 -4.74
N ALA A 53 1.58 12.55 -5.49
CA ALA A 53 0.66 11.57 -4.94
C ALA A 53 1.39 10.45 -4.19
N VAL A 54 2.53 9.97 -4.73
CA VAL A 54 3.40 8.95 -4.10
C VAL A 54 4.03 9.47 -2.81
N GLY A 55 4.69 10.63 -2.85
CA GLY A 55 5.38 11.19 -1.68
C GLY A 55 4.41 11.55 -0.55
N THR A 56 3.31 12.24 -0.89
CA THR A 56 2.29 12.65 0.06
C THR A 56 1.48 11.47 0.59
N GLY A 57 1.21 10.47 -0.27
CA GLY A 57 0.58 9.23 0.13
C GLY A 57 1.40 8.46 1.17
N ALA A 58 2.74 8.42 1.03
CA ALA A 58 3.62 7.80 2.03
C ALA A 58 3.52 8.49 3.39
N ALA A 59 3.45 9.82 3.44
CA ALA A 59 3.26 10.58 4.68
C ALA A 59 1.91 10.27 5.38
N GLN A 60 0.85 10.14 4.61
CA GLN A 60 -0.46 9.76 5.14
C GLN A 60 -0.45 8.32 5.70
N ILE A 61 0.22 7.38 5.00
CA ILE A 61 0.36 6.00 5.46
C ILE A 61 1.18 5.92 6.74
N LEU A 62 2.24 6.72 6.86
CA LEU A 62 3.01 6.83 8.09
C LEU A 62 2.09 7.16 9.27
N ALA A 63 1.28 8.21 9.15
CA ALA A 63 0.36 8.64 10.22
C ALA A 63 -0.69 7.56 10.55
N SER A 64 -1.28 6.92 9.55
CA SER A 64 -2.26 5.86 9.76
C SER A 64 -1.66 4.59 10.38
N SER A 65 -0.42 4.26 10.01
CA SER A 65 0.30 3.10 10.53
C SER A 65 0.66 3.23 12.02
N VAL A 66 0.95 4.45 12.50
CA VAL A 66 1.17 4.70 13.95
C VAL A 66 -0.01 4.21 14.77
N SER A 67 -1.22 4.63 14.39
CA SER A 67 -2.45 4.23 15.09
C SER A 67 -2.69 2.72 15.03
N GLY A 68 -2.47 2.12 13.85
CA GLY A 68 -2.63 0.70 13.62
C GLY A 68 -1.64 -0.15 14.43
N VAL A 69 -0.37 0.21 14.42
CA VAL A 69 0.68 -0.47 15.21
C VAL A 69 0.33 -0.44 16.70
N LEU A 70 -0.07 0.72 17.23
CA LEU A 70 -0.39 0.87 18.65
C LEU A 70 -1.55 -0.04 19.09
N ALA A 71 -2.58 -0.17 18.25
CA ALA A 71 -3.71 -1.05 18.50
C ALA A 71 -3.31 -2.53 18.51
N HIS A 72 -2.48 -2.96 17.56
CA HIS A 72 -2.01 -4.35 17.46
C HIS A 72 -0.93 -4.68 18.51
N TRP A 73 -0.11 -3.70 18.90
CA TRP A 73 0.88 -3.84 19.97
C TRP A 73 0.23 -4.20 21.31
N ARG A 74 -0.84 -3.47 21.67
CA ARG A 74 -1.62 -3.76 22.87
C ARG A 74 -2.23 -5.16 22.88
N ARG A 75 -2.57 -5.68 21.70
CA ARG A 75 -3.12 -7.03 21.52
C ARG A 75 -2.05 -8.12 21.41
N GLN A 76 -0.76 -7.77 21.55
CA GLN A 76 0.37 -8.69 21.41
C GLN A 76 0.45 -9.40 20.02
N ASN A 77 -0.12 -8.81 18.99
CA ASN A 77 -0.19 -9.35 17.62
C ASN A 77 0.94 -8.83 16.72
N VAL A 78 2.06 -8.37 17.29
CA VAL A 78 3.23 -7.92 16.54
C VAL A 78 4.42 -8.81 16.84
N ASP A 79 5.01 -9.43 15.82
CA ASP A 79 6.28 -10.14 15.92
C ASP A 79 7.43 -9.17 15.63
N ILE A 80 8.07 -8.68 16.71
CA ILE A 80 9.14 -7.66 16.61
C ILE A 80 10.36 -8.20 15.85
N GLN A 81 10.75 -9.46 16.07
CA GLN A 81 11.92 -10.04 15.42
C GLN A 81 11.71 -10.13 13.89
N MET A 82 10.53 -10.59 13.48
CA MET A 82 10.15 -10.64 12.08
C MET A 82 10.03 -9.21 11.50
N GLY A 83 9.39 -8.31 12.25
CA GLY A 83 9.23 -6.91 11.88
C GLY A 83 10.57 -6.20 11.64
N ILE A 84 11.57 -6.42 12.51
CA ILE A 84 12.92 -5.85 12.35
C ILE A 84 13.59 -6.38 11.08
N ALA A 85 13.54 -7.68 10.82
CA ALA A 85 14.14 -8.28 9.63
C ALA A 85 13.51 -7.70 8.33
N LEU A 86 12.17 -7.59 8.30
CA LEU A 86 11.43 -6.95 7.21
C LEU A 86 11.78 -5.46 7.07
N THR A 87 11.91 -4.74 8.18
CA THR A 87 12.20 -3.30 8.20
C THR A 87 13.61 -3.01 7.69
N LEU A 88 14.61 -3.80 8.11
CA LEU A 88 15.99 -3.64 7.61
C LEU A 88 16.06 -3.88 6.09
N GLY A 89 15.39 -4.92 5.60
CA GLY A 89 15.23 -5.12 4.16
C GLY A 89 14.51 -3.94 3.51
N GLY A 90 13.41 -3.48 4.14
CA GLY A 90 12.62 -2.36 3.66
C GLY A 90 13.39 -1.04 3.57
N PHE A 91 14.26 -0.74 4.51
CA PHE A 91 15.14 0.44 4.45
C PHE A 91 16.10 0.38 3.27
N ALA A 92 16.81 -0.74 3.11
CA ALA A 92 17.70 -0.93 1.98
C ALA A 92 16.95 -0.86 0.64
N GLY A 93 15.78 -1.53 0.57
CA GLY A 93 14.93 -1.52 -0.61
C GLY A 93 14.35 -0.14 -0.94
N SER A 94 13.87 0.60 0.06
CA SER A 94 13.33 1.95 -0.16
C SER A 94 14.40 2.95 -0.56
N ALA A 95 15.61 2.85 -0.02
CA ALA A 95 16.74 3.70 -0.48
C ALA A 95 17.07 3.45 -1.96
N LEU A 96 17.16 2.18 -2.38
CA LEU A 96 17.34 1.83 -3.78
C LEU A 96 16.12 2.26 -4.64
N GLY A 97 14.90 2.09 -4.12
CA GLY A 97 13.68 2.49 -4.81
C GLY A 97 13.59 4.00 -5.04
N ILE A 98 14.02 4.82 -4.07
CA ILE A 98 14.13 6.29 -4.23
C ILE A 98 15.17 6.65 -5.28
N PHE A 99 16.31 5.98 -5.29
CA PHE A 99 17.32 6.19 -6.32
C PHE A 99 16.77 5.89 -7.73
N ILE A 100 16.08 4.75 -7.89
CA ILE A 100 15.39 4.39 -9.15
C ILE A 100 14.32 5.44 -9.50
N PHE A 101 13.52 5.87 -8.53
CA PHE A 101 12.49 6.90 -8.71
C PHE A 101 13.08 8.20 -9.23
N THR A 102 14.19 8.66 -8.65
CA THR A 102 14.89 9.89 -9.07
C THR A 102 15.41 9.77 -10.50
N LEU A 103 15.98 8.65 -10.88
CA LEU A 103 16.41 8.39 -12.27
C LEU A 103 15.23 8.41 -13.26
N LEU A 104 14.12 7.76 -12.91
CA LEU A 104 12.91 7.76 -13.73
C LEU A 104 12.30 9.15 -13.87
N ARG A 105 12.38 9.96 -12.81
CA ARG A 105 11.91 11.34 -12.83
C ARG A 105 12.77 12.22 -13.76
N GLN A 106 14.09 12.07 -13.70
CA GLN A 106 15.01 12.77 -14.61
C GLN A 106 14.81 12.34 -16.06
N ALA A 107 14.45 11.08 -16.30
CA ALA A 107 14.11 10.56 -17.62
C ALA A 107 12.69 10.96 -18.10
N GLY A 108 11.89 11.64 -17.27
CA GLY A 108 10.51 12.03 -17.59
C GLY A 108 9.51 10.86 -17.65
N GLN A 109 9.90 9.66 -17.20
CA GLN A 109 9.09 8.44 -17.33
C GLN A 109 8.43 7.99 -16.02
N VAL A 110 8.57 8.75 -14.95
CA VAL A 110 8.11 8.36 -13.61
C VAL A 110 6.61 8.12 -13.56
N ASP A 111 5.80 8.96 -14.21
CA ASP A 111 4.33 8.84 -14.25
C ASP A 111 3.89 7.53 -14.91
N LEU A 112 4.48 7.19 -16.05
CA LEU A 112 4.18 5.96 -16.78
C LEU A 112 4.53 4.73 -15.93
N VAL A 113 5.71 4.72 -15.31
CA VAL A 113 6.16 3.60 -14.47
C VAL A 113 5.27 3.43 -13.24
N ILE A 114 4.89 4.51 -12.57
CA ILE A 114 3.97 4.45 -11.43
C ILE A 114 2.64 3.83 -11.85
N ARG A 115 2.00 4.36 -12.91
CA ARG A 115 0.72 3.84 -13.40
C ARG A 115 0.81 2.37 -13.83
N LEU A 116 1.88 2.00 -14.54
CA LEU A 116 2.11 0.63 -14.98
C LEU A 116 2.28 -0.33 -13.79
N CYS A 117 3.07 0.06 -12.78
CA CYS A 117 3.21 -0.70 -11.54
C CYS A 117 1.86 -0.90 -10.86
N PHE A 118 1.04 0.16 -10.76
CA PHE A 118 -0.30 0.03 -10.18
C PHE A 118 -1.17 -0.94 -10.96
N VAL A 119 -1.22 -0.85 -12.29
CA VAL A 119 -2.00 -1.75 -13.15
C VAL A 119 -1.58 -3.21 -12.94
N ILE A 120 -0.27 -3.49 -12.96
CA ILE A 120 0.26 -4.84 -12.78
C ILE A 120 -0.05 -5.38 -11.37
N PHE A 121 0.23 -4.59 -10.32
CA PHE A 121 0.06 -5.06 -8.95
C PHE A 121 -1.41 -5.11 -8.51
N LEU A 122 -2.22 -4.10 -8.83
CA LEU A 122 -3.65 -4.13 -8.50
C LEU A 122 -4.39 -5.18 -9.33
N GLY A 123 -4.07 -5.29 -10.62
CA GLY A 123 -4.64 -6.33 -11.49
C GLY A 123 -4.24 -7.73 -11.04
N GLY A 124 -2.95 -7.96 -10.76
CA GLY A 124 -2.43 -9.25 -10.30
C GLY A 124 -2.98 -9.66 -8.94
N VAL A 125 -2.82 -8.81 -7.92
CA VAL A 125 -3.27 -9.12 -6.56
C VAL A 125 -4.80 -9.15 -6.49
N GLY A 126 -5.49 -8.20 -7.11
CA GLY A 126 -6.95 -8.17 -7.17
C GLY A 126 -7.52 -9.40 -7.88
N GLY A 127 -6.91 -9.78 -9.01
CA GLY A 127 -7.28 -10.99 -9.76
C GLY A 127 -7.08 -12.28 -8.94
N LEU A 128 -5.93 -12.43 -8.27
CA LEU A 128 -5.68 -13.57 -7.38
C LEU A 128 -6.68 -13.63 -6.22
N MET A 129 -6.96 -12.49 -5.58
CA MET A 129 -7.94 -12.43 -4.49
C MET A 129 -9.35 -12.77 -4.96
N LEU A 130 -9.74 -12.33 -6.16
CA LEU A 130 -11.05 -12.66 -6.73
C LEU A 130 -11.17 -14.15 -7.04
N ILE A 131 -10.16 -14.74 -7.67
CA ILE A 131 -10.11 -16.18 -7.99
C ILE A 131 -10.17 -17.00 -6.69
N GLU A 132 -9.42 -16.63 -5.66
CA GLU A 132 -9.43 -17.34 -4.38
C GLU A 132 -10.78 -17.21 -3.68
N SER A 133 -11.38 -16.02 -3.70
CA SER A 133 -12.71 -15.78 -3.11
C SER A 133 -13.81 -16.53 -3.85
N ALA A 134 -13.77 -16.53 -5.19
CA ALA A 134 -14.71 -17.30 -6.01
C ALA A 134 -14.58 -18.82 -5.75
N ARG A 135 -13.34 -19.33 -5.72
CA ARG A 135 -13.10 -20.74 -5.37
C ARG A 135 -13.57 -21.09 -3.96
N SER A 136 -13.42 -20.20 -2.99
CA SER A 136 -13.91 -20.38 -1.63
C SER A 136 -15.43 -20.48 -1.60
N TRP A 137 -16.11 -19.59 -2.32
CA TRP A 137 -17.56 -19.59 -2.44
C TRP A 137 -18.13 -20.88 -3.05
N PHE A 138 -17.55 -21.33 -4.18
CA PHE A 138 -17.96 -22.58 -4.84
C PHE A 138 -17.62 -23.83 -4.03
N ARG A 139 -16.55 -23.81 -3.21
CA ARG A 139 -16.17 -24.94 -2.34
C ARG A 139 -17.02 -25.05 -1.08
N GLN A 140 -17.51 -23.96 -0.52
CA GLN A 140 -18.44 -24.03 0.63
C GLN A 140 -19.78 -24.64 0.26
N ALA A 141 -20.17 -24.56 -1.00
CA ALA A 141 -21.38 -25.26 -1.49
C ALA A 141 -21.21 -26.79 -1.57
N SER A 142 -19.98 -27.32 -1.48
CA SER A 142 -19.71 -28.73 -1.81
C SER A 142 -18.97 -29.57 -0.75
N ALA A 143 -18.45 -29.05 0.36
CA ALA A 143 -17.75 -29.91 1.30
C ALA A 143 -17.47 -29.32 2.70
N GLY A 144 -17.64 -30.17 3.70
CA GLY A 144 -17.30 -29.90 5.09
C GLY A 144 -15.85 -29.49 5.32
N VAL A 145 -15.67 -28.84 6.46
CA VAL A 145 -14.43 -28.24 6.97
C VAL A 145 -13.22 -29.16 6.80
N ARG A 146 -12.47 -28.99 5.74
CA ARG A 146 -11.13 -29.56 5.58
C ARG A 146 -10.11 -28.54 6.05
N LYS A 147 -9.55 -28.73 7.24
CA LYS A 147 -8.40 -27.95 7.73
C LYS A 147 -7.31 -27.96 6.65
N ARG A 148 -7.04 -26.78 6.09
CA ARG A 148 -5.98 -26.58 5.10
C ARG A 148 -4.64 -26.89 5.79
N LYS A 149 -4.01 -28.01 5.43
CA LYS A 149 -2.63 -28.27 5.81
C LYS A 149 -1.79 -27.15 5.20
N LEU A 150 -1.08 -26.40 6.05
CA LEU A 150 -0.07 -25.45 5.59
C LEU A 150 0.93 -26.24 4.73
N HIS A 151 1.13 -25.83 3.49
CA HIS A 151 2.16 -26.39 2.64
C HIS A 151 3.52 -26.07 3.27
N GLU A 152 4.21 -27.10 3.74
CA GLU A 152 5.61 -27.02 4.09
C GLU A 152 6.40 -26.84 2.77
N HIS A 153 6.87 -25.64 2.51
CA HIS A 153 7.76 -25.38 1.40
C HIS A 153 9.15 -25.92 1.74
N HIS A 154 9.44 -27.15 1.34
CA HIS A 154 10.74 -27.79 1.53
C HIS A 154 11.92 -27.07 0.83
N TRP A 155 11.66 -26.18 -0.12
CA TRP A 155 12.71 -25.48 -0.89
C TRP A 155 13.43 -24.39 -0.12
N LEU A 156 12.87 -23.89 0.98
CA LEU A 156 13.41 -22.76 1.75
C LEU A 156 14.30 -23.17 2.92
N HIS A 157 14.49 -24.47 3.15
CA HIS A 157 15.28 -24.98 4.27
C HIS A 157 16.81 -24.96 4.04
N GLY A 158 17.30 -24.64 2.83
CA GLY A 158 18.73 -24.62 2.49
C GLY A 158 19.48 -23.32 2.80
N LEU A 159 18.77 -22.23 3.21
CA LEU A 159 19.39 -20.93 3.41
C LEU A 159 20.11 -20.81 4.76
N PRO A 160 21.30 -20.14 4.83
CA PRO A 160 22.01 -19.86 6.08
C PRO A 160 21.24 -18.85 6.95
N LEU A 161 21.72 -18.61 8.19
CA LEU A 161 21.13 -17.66 9.15
C LEU A 161 19.71 -18.03 9.60
N LYS A 162 19.49 -19.28 10.00
CA LYS A 162 18.21 -19.72 10.56
C LYS A 162 17.95 -19.04 11.92
N LEU A 163 16.87 -18.30 12.02
CA LEU A 163 16.40 -17.66 13.24
C LEU A 163 15.05 -18.26 13.68
N ARG A 164 14.88 -18.35 14.99
CA ARG A 164 13.63 -18.80 15.59
C ARG A 164 12.77 -17.58 15.95
N PHE A 165 11.75 -17.31 15.18
CA PHE A 165 10.75 -16.28 15.46
C PHE A 165 9.76 -16.77 16.49
N ARG A 166 9.96 -16.37 17.75
CA ARG A 166 9.24 -16.95 18.90
C ARG A 166 7.74 -16.72 18.87
N ARG A 167 7.29 -15.53 18.44
CA ARG A 167 5.86 -15.16 18.41
C ARG A 167 5.13 -15.81 17.24
N SER A 168 5.71 -15.82 16.07
CA SER A 168 5.15 -16.47 14.87
C SER A 168 5.34 -17.99 14.85
N LYS A 169 6.10 -18.55 15.83
CA LYS A 169 6.46 -19.98 15.91
C LYS A 169 7.09 -20.55 14.64
N LEU A 170 7.80 -19.69 13.90
CA LEU A 170 8.46 -20.04 12.64
C LEU A 170 9.96 -20.23 12.85
N TYR A 171 10.51 -21.22 12.14
CA TYR A 171 11.96 -21.47 12.07
C TYR A 171 12.38 -21.35 10.61
N ILE A 172 12.75 -20.13 10.19
CA ILE A 172 13.11 -19.81 8.81
C ILE A 172 14.41 -18.97 8.79
N SER A 173 15.06 -18.90 7.64
CA SER A 173 16.22 -18.00 7.46
C SER A 173 15.79 -16.54 7.57
N ALA A 174 16.57 -15.71 8.30
CA ALA A 174 16.36 -14.28 8.39
C ALA A 174 16.52 -13.56 7.03
N LEU A 175 17.21 -14.20 6.09
CA LEU A 175 17.40 -13.68 4.74
C LEU A 175 16.07 -13.59 3.98
N LEU A 176 15.13 -14.50 4.25
CA LEU A 176 13.84 -14.54 3.56
C LEU A 176 12.95 -13.33 3.89
N PRO A 177 12.67 -12.99 5.17
CA PRO A 177 11.97 -11.76 5.48
C PRO A 177 12.74 -10.51 5.05
N PHE A 178 14.08 -10.52 5.09
CA PHE A 178 14.88 -9.41 4.58
C PHE A 178 14.65 -9.19 3.08
N THR A 179 14.71 -10.23 2.24
CA THR A 179 14.49 -10.10 0.78
C THR A 179 13.06 -9.69 0.45
N VAL A 180 12.07 -10.21 1.17
CA VAL A 180 10.67 -9.78 1.04
C VAL A 180 10.54 -8.31 1.42
N GLY A 181 11.11 -7.90 2.56
CA GLY A 181 11.12 -6.50 2.98
C GLY A 181 11.82 -5.58 1.97
N PHE A 182 12.93 -6.02 1.39
CA PHE A 182 13.69 -5.31 0.37
C PHE A 182 12.86 -5.06 -0.89
N ALA A 183 12.25 -6.10 -1.45
CA ALA A 183 11.41 -5.97 -2.63
C ALA A 183 10.21 -5.03 -2.39
N ILE A 184 9.57 -5.15 -1.21
CA ILE A 184 8.44 -4.30 -0.84
C ILE A 184 8.89 -2.87 -0.56
N GLY A 185 10.10 -2.68 0.00
CA GLY A 185 10.69 -1.35 0.17
C GLY A 185 10.85 -0.60 -1.14
N ILE A 186 11.35 -1.26 -2.19
CA ILE A 186 11.44 -0.70 -3.55
C ILE A 186 10.06 -0.30 -4.05
N LEU A 187 9.09 -1.20 -3.96
CA LEU A 187 7.72 -0.93 -4.42
C LEU A 187 7.05 0.22 -3.64
N THR A 188 7.28 0.28 -2.32
CA THR A 188 6.78 1.38 -1.49
C THR A 188 7.35 2.72 -1.92
N ALA A 189 8.64 2.78 -2.26
CA ALA A 189 9.30 4.00 -2.70
C ALA A 189 8.80 4.47 -4.09
N ILE A 190 8.52 3.55 -5.00
CA ILE A 190 8.06 3.86 -6.35
C ILE A 190 6.56 4.16 -6.39
N MET A 191 5.75 3.40 -5.67
CA MET A 191 4.29 3.49 -5.74
C MET A 191 3.66 4.31 -4.61
N GLY A 192 4.37 4.55 -3.50
CA GLY A 192 3.80 5.22 -2.33
C GLY A 192 2.73 4.41 -1.59
N VAL A 193 2.69 3.09 -1.77
CA VAL A 193 1.60 2.22 -1.25
C VAL A 193 1.78 1.82 0.21
N GLY A 194 2.97 2.06 0.79
CA GLY A 194 3.29 1.63 2.16
C GLY A 194 3.48 0.12 2.33
N GLY A 195 3.45 -0.63 1.24
CA GLY A 195 3.73 -2.07 1.21
C GLY A 195 2.67 -2.99 1.83
N GLY A 196 1.79 -2.51 2.70
CA GLY A 196 0.85 -3.35 3.47
C GLY A 196 0.00 -4.27 2.60
N PHE A 197 -0.46 -3.78 1.46
CA PHE A 197 -1.29 -4.53 0.53
C PHE A 197 -0.56 -5.74 -0.11
N ILE A 198 0.72 -5.59 -0.42
CA ILE A 198 1.56 -6.64 -1.02
C ILE A 198 2.24 -7.47 0.08
N LEU A 199 2.62 -6.82 1.19
CA LEU A 199 3.30 -7.46 2.30
C LEU A 199 2.43 -8.51 3.00
N VAL A 200 1.14 -8.22 3.21
CA VAL A 200 0.22 -9.16 3.86
C VAL A 200 0.14 -10.50 3.11
N PRO A 201 -0.15 -10.56 1.81
CA PRO A 201 -0.06 -11.80 1.05
C PRO A 201 1.33 -12.43 1.07
N ALA A 202 2.39 -11.65 0.92
CA ALA A 202 3.76 -12.17 0.94
C ALA A 202 4.10 -12.85 2.28
N MET A 203 3.69 -12.25 3.40
CA MET A 203 3.90 -12.84 4.73
C MET A 203 3.11 -14.15 4.93
N ILE A 204 1.91 -14.24 4.36
CA ILE A 204 1.08 -15.44 4.47
C ILE A 204 1.58 -16.56 3.56
N TYR A 205 1.86 -16.23 2.29
CA TYR A 205 2.15 -17.26 1.27
C TYR A 205 3.64 -17.60 1.17
N ILE A 206 4.54 -16.63 1.36
CA ILE A 206 5.98 -16.85 1.23
C ILE A 206 6.60 -17.18 2.59
N LEU A 207 6.27 -16.42 3.65
CA LEU A 207 6.85 -16.62 4.97
C LEU A 207 6.07 -17.65 5.81
N GLY A 208 4.82 -17.97 5.44
CA GLY A 208 3.97 -18.93 6.18
C GLY A 208 3.52 -18.42 7.54
N MET A 209 3.43 -17.10 7.75
CA MET A 209 3.05 -16.50 9.03
C MET A 209 1.57 -16.72 9.36
N PRO A 210 1.24 -16.94 10.66
CA PRO A 210 -0.14 -16.95 11.11
C PRO A 210 -0.83 -15.61 10.85
N THR A 211 -2.02 -15.62 10.25
CA THR A 211 -2.77 -14.43 9.84
C THR A 211 -3.00 -13.40 10.96
N GLN A 212 -3.10 -13.87 12.21
CA GLN A 212 -3.26 -13.00 13.38
C GLN A 212 -2.06 -12.08 13.63
N MET A 213 -0.83 -12.56 13.32
CA MET A 213 0.40 -11.81 13.50
C MET A 213 0.77 -10.95 12.27
N VAL A 214 0.25 -11.31 11.10
CA VAL A 214 0.60 -10.67 9.83
C VAL A 214 0.25 -9.19 9.83
N VAL A 215 -0.99 -8.83 10.19
CA VAL A 215 -1.48 -7.46 10.13
C VAL A 215 -0.68 -6.54 11.07
N GLY A 216 -0.44 -6.96 12.30
CA GLY A 216 0.33 -6.15 13.25
C GLY A 216 1.79 -5.98 12.84
N THR A 217 2.42 -7.05 12.35
CA THR A 217 3.83 -7.04 11.92
C THR A 217 4.01 -6.28 10.61
N SER A 218 3.05 -6.37 9.69
CA SER A 218 3.08 -5.58 8.44
C SER A 218 2.94 -4.08 8.72
N LEU A 219 2.03 -3.67 9.60
CA LEU A 219 1.89 -2.27 10.00
C LEU A 219 3.16 -1.75 10.70
N PHE A 220 3.82 -2.58 11.53
CA PHE A 220 5.10 -2.22 12.14
C PHE A 220 6.17 -1.94 11.09
N GLN A 221 6.36 -2.82 10.12
CA GLN A 221 7.31 -2.61 9.03
C GLN A 221 6.92 -1.39 8.19
N THR A 222 5.63 -1.27 7.82
CA THR A 222 5.12 -0.14 7.03
C THR A 222 5.35 1.19 7.70
N LEU A 223 5.18 1.29 9.02
CA LEU A 223 5.45 2.50 9.79
C LEU A 223 6.87 3.03 9.54
N PHE A 224 7.86 2.19 9.72
CA PHE A 224 9.27 2.60 9.60
C PHE A 224 9.68 2.84 8.14
N VAL A 225 9.22 1.99 7.22
CA VAL A 225 9.54 2.14 5.79
C VAL A 225 8.84 3.35 5.19
N ALA A 226 7.59 3.62 5.55
CA ALA A 226 6.89 4.82 5.11
C ALA A 226 7.54 6.10 5.67
N ALA A 227 8.03 6.08 6.93
CA ALA A 227 8.79 7.18 7.49
C ALA A 227 10.06 7.45 6.66
N ASN A 228 10.83 6.41 6.37
CA ASN A 228 12.03 6.51 5.55
C ASN A 228 11.73 7.05 4.14
N VAL A 229 10.70 6.51 3.48
CA VAL A 229 10.27 6.96 2.16
C VAL A 229 9.82 8.42 2.19
N THR A 230 9.02 8.82 3.18
CA THR A 230 8.56 10.21 3.33
C THR A 230 9.74 11.17 3.48
N ILE A 231 10.71 10.85 4.35
CA ILE A 231 11.89 11.67 4.55
C ILE A 231 12.73 11.76 3.27
N LEU A 232 13.03 10.62 2.65
CA LEU A 232 13.83 10.60 1.43
C LEU A 232 13.12 11.29 0.25
N GLN A 233 11.81 11.09 0.06
CA GLN A 233 11.03 11.79 -0.98
C GLN A 233 10.96 13.30 -0.72
N SER A 234 10.86 13.71 0.55
CA SER A 234 10.85 15.13 0.91
C SER A 234 12.19 15.81 0.64
N VAL A 235 13.30 15.16 1.03
CA VAL A 235 14.66 15.74 0.93
C VAL A 235 15.20 15.65 -0.50
N THR A 236 15.04 14.49 -1.17
CA THR A 236 15.68 14.24 -2.47
C THR A 236 14.82 14.74 -3.63
N ASN A 237 13.52 14.49 -3.60
CA ASN A 237 12.63 14.74 -4.73
C ASN A 237 11.69 15.94 -4.51
N GLN A 238 11.54 16.42 -3.27
CA GLN A 238 10.62 17.52 -2.90
C GLN A 238 9.17 17.27 -3.36
N THR A 239 8.71 16.03 -3.24
CA THR A 239 7.40 15.59 -3.74
C THR A 239 6.33 15.48 -2.65
N VAL A 240 6.65 15.84 -1.40
CA VAL A 240 5.71 15.73 -0.28
C VAL A 240 5.03 17.08 -0.05
N ASP A 241 3.76 17.20 -0.42
CA ASP A 241 2.95 18.37 -0.12
C ASP A 241 2.36 18.26 1.30
N VAL A 242 2.85 19.13 2.19
CA VAL A 242 2.47 19.08 3.62
C VAL A 242 0.99 19.42 3.81
N MET A 243 0.45 20.37 3.04
CA MET A 243 -0.94 20.79 3.16
C MET A 243 -1.88 19.65 2.73
N LEU A 244 -1.55 19.02 1.61
CA LEU A 244 -2.26 17.83 1.12
C LEU A 244 -2.17 16.69 2.15
N ALA A 245 -0.97 16.40 2.68
CA ALA A 245 -0.76 15.37 3.68
C ALA A 245 -1.63 15.58 4.92
N LEU A 246 -1.66 16.80 5.47
CA LEU A 246 -2.48 17.13 6.65
C LEU A 246 -3.97 16.91 6.41
N MET A 247 -4.50 17.35 5.27
CA MET A 247 -5.91 17.15 4.91
C MET A 247 -6.26 15.66 4.80
N LEU A 248 -5.39 14.88 4.14
CA LEU A 248 -5.58 13.44 3.99
C LEU A 248 -5.46 12.70 5.32
N ILE A 249 -4.56 13.11 6.22
CA ILE A 249 -4.40 12.52 7.55
C ILE A 249 -5.65 12.75 8.38
N VAL A 250 -6.15 13.99 8.43
CA VAL A 250 -7.36 14.32 9.20
C VAL A 250 -8.56 13.51 8.71
N GLY A 251 -8.82 13.52 7.38
CA GLY A 251 -9.86 12.69 6.79
C GLY A 251 -9.63 11.20 7.04
N GLY A 252 -8.40 10.73 6.83
CA GLY A 252 -8.00 9.33 6.97
C GLY A 252 -8.19 8.77 8.39
N VAL A 253 -7.83 9.53 9.40
CA VAL A 253 -7.99 9.11 10.81
C VAL A 253 -9.47 8.97 11.18
N VAL A 254 -10.29 9.94 10.81
CA VAL A 254 -11.73 9.88 11.06
C VAL A 254 -12.37 8.71 10.29
N GLY A 255 -12.02 8.58 9.01
CA GLY A 255 -12.51 7.49 8.17
C GLY A 255 -12.12 6.11 8.71
N ALA A 256 -10.86 5.93 9.14
CA ALA A 256 -10.37 4.66 9.68
C ALA A 256 -11.11 4.22 10.95
N GLN A 257 -11.44 5.15 11.84
CA GLN A 257 -12.22 4.84 13.05
C GLN A 257 -13.64 4.36 12.70
N LEU A 258 -14.27 4.98 11.73
CA LEU A 258 -15.58 4.54 11.23
C LEU A 258 -15.47 3.19 10.50
N GLY A 259 -14.46 3.02 9.65
CA GLY A 259 -14.21 1.80 8.90
C GLY A 259 -13.98 0.58 9.79
N THR A 260 -13.20 0.70 10.86
CA THR A 260 -12.96 -0.41 11.81
C THR A 260 -14.25 -0.86 12.50
N ARG A 261 -15.15 0.06 12.84
CA ARG A 261 -16.45 -0.27 13.44
C ARG A 261 -17.36 -0.99 12.44
N PHE A 262 -17.35 -0.55 11.19
CA PHE A 262 -18.14 -1.16 10.11
C PHE A 262 -17.59 -2.53 9.70
N GLY A 263 -16.26 -2.65 9.56
CA GLY A 263 -15.58 -3.90 9.21
C GLY A 263 -15.84 -5.03 10.22
N ALA A 264 -15.98 -4.69 11.51
CA ALA A 264 -16.32 -5.66 12.54
C ALA A 264 -17.72 -6.30 12.39
N ARG A 265 -18.62 -5.70 11.62
CA ARG A 265 -19.98 -6.21 11.35
C ARG A 265 -20.04 -7.11 10.13
N LEU A 266 -19.05 -7.07 9.25
CA LEU A 266 -19.02 -7.83 8.00
C LEU A 266 -18.30 -9.17 8.20
N ARG A 267 -18.74 -10.20 7.49
CA ARG A 267 -18.04 -11.48 7.45
C ARG A 267 -16.74 -11.34 6.67
N GLY A 268 -15.66 -12.00 7.12
CA GLY A 268 -14.34 -11.91 6.48
C GLY A 268 -14.32 -12.23 4.98
N GLU A 269 -15.23 -13.08 4.51
CA GLU A 269 -15.39 -13.41 3.09
C GLU A 269 -15.97 -12.25 2.28
N GLN A 270 -16.98 -11.56 2.84
CA GLN A 270 -17.59 -10.38 2.21
C GLN A 270 -16.57 -9.24 2.10
N LEU A 271 -15.79 -9.04 3.17
CA LEU A 271 -14.69 -8.07 3.16
C LEU A 271 -13.67 -8.36 2.07
N ARG A 272 -13.29 -9.64 1.91
CA ARG A 272 -12.30 -10.04 0.91
C ARG A 272 -12.81 -9.85 -0.53
N ILE A 273 -14.06 -10.21 -0.80
CA ILE A 273 -14.69 -10.00 -2.12
C ILE A 273 -14.80 -8.50 -2.43
N LEU A 274 -15.28 -7.71 -1.48
CA LEU A 274 -15.43 -6.26 -1.64
C LEU A 274 -14.08 -5.59 -1.92
N LEU A 275 -13.02 -5.99 -1.18
CA LEU A 275 -11.67 -5.51 -1.41
C LEU A 275 -11.17 -5.90 -2.81
N ALA A 276 -11.37 -7.15 -3.23
CA ALA A 276 -10.94 -7.62 -4.54
C ALA A 276 -11.62 -6.86 -5.68
N LEU A 277 -12.93 -6.63 -5.58
CA LEU A 277 -13.70 -5.86 -6.57
C LEU A 277 -13.22 -4.40 -6.63
N LEU A 278 -12.98 -3.78 -5.48
CA LEU A 278 -12.51 -2.40 -5.40
C LEU A 278 -11.11 -2.25 -6.01
N VAL A 279 -10.19 -3.16 -5.67
CA VAL A 279 -8.82 -3.19 -6.20
C VAL A 279 -8.82 -3.38 -7.71
N LEU A 280 -9.63 -4.31 -8.21
CA LEU A 280 -9.77 -4.54 -9.65
C LEU A 280 -10.41 -3.35 -10.35
N GLY A 281 -11.44 -2.74 -9.78
CA GLY A 281 -12.09 -1.56 -10.34
C GLY A 281 -11.11 -0.38 -10.51
N VAL A 282 -10.27 -0.12 -9.49
CA VAL A 282 -9.22 0.91 -9.57
C VAL A 282 -8.15 0.52 -10.59
N GLY A 283 -7.71 -0.75 -10.61
CA GLY A 283 -6.73 -1.24 -11.56
C GLY A 283 -7.21 -1.16 -13.01
N ILE A 284 -8.47 -1.53 -13.27
CA ILE A 284 -9.10 -1.43 -14.60
C ILE A 284 -9.19 0.05 -15.02
N LYS A 285 -9.62 0.94 -14.13
CA LYS A 285 -9.69 2.37 -14.46
C LYS A 285 -8.32 2.92 -14.82
N LEU A 286 -7.28 2.63 -14.02
CA LEU A 286 -5.91 3.03 -14.33
C LEU A 286 -5.41 2.45 -15.67
N PHE A 287 -5.79 1.21 -15.99
CA PHE A 287 -5.46 0.60 -17.26
C PHE A 287 -6.11 1.35 -18.43
N PHE A 288 -7.39 1.71 -18.33
CA PHE A 288 -8.06 2.50 -19.33
C PHE A 288 -7.43 3.89 -19.47
N ASP A 289 -7.15 4.58 -18.37
CA ASP A 289 -6.48 5.90 -18.38
C ASP A 289 -5.06 5.83 -18.98
N LEU A 290 -4.41 4.66 -18.97
CA LEU A 290 -3.10 4.44 -19.58
C LEU A 290 -3.19 4.18 -21.08
N VAL A 291 -4.26 3.52 -21.54
CA VAL A 291 -4.44 3.09 -22.95
C VAL A 291 -5.22 4.13 -23.76
N THR A 292 -6.12 4.88 -23.13
CA THR A 292 -6.84 5.96 -23.81
C THR A 292 -5.92 7.15 -24.02
N THR A 293 -5.91 7.69 -25.23
CA THR A 293 -5.22 8.94 -25.52
C THR A 293 -5.80 10.07 -24.66
N PRO A 294 -4.96 10.92 -24.04
CA PRO A 294 -5.46 12.11 -23.32
C PRO A 294 -6.29 12.99 -24.27
N ASP A 295 -7.44 13.46 -23.79
CA ASP A 295 -8.31 14.35 -24.56
C ASP A 295 -7.65 15.73 -24.86
N ASP A 296 -6.62 16.08 -24.08
CA ASP A 296 -5.82 17.29 -24.26
C ASP A 296 -4.48 16.99 -24.93
N PHE A 297 -4.46 16.96 -26.25
CA PHE A 297 -3.23 17.13 -27.04
C PHE A 297 -2.75 18.57 -26.84
N TYR A 298 -1.69 18.78 -26.03
CA TYR A 298 -0.89 20.00 -25.94
C TYR A 298 -1.59 21.26 -26.48
N SER A 299 -2.40 21.90 -25.70
CA SER A 299 -2.74 23.30 -25.98
C SER A 299 -1.48 24.09 -25.64
N LEU A 300 -0.58 24.24 -26.60
CA LEU A 300 0.34 25.35 -26.62
C LEU A 300 -0.56 26.59 -26.72
N ALA A 301 -0.88 27.20 -25.59
CA ALA A 301 -1.45 28.53 -25.61
C ALA A 301 -0.47 29.39 -26.39
N PRO A 302 -0.90 30.08 -27.47
CA PRO A 302 -0.01 30.98 -28.17
C PRO A 302 0.43 32.04 -27.17
N GLU A 303 1.73 32.05 -26.84
CA GLU A 303 2.33 33.16 -26.13
C GLU A 303 2.03 34.45 -26.90
N GLY A 304 1.32 35.35 -26.24
CA GLY A 304 1.47 36.76 -26.43
C GLY A 304 0.92 37.38 -27.71
N GLN A 305 -0.25 37.94 -27.60
CA GLN A 305 -0.52 39.24 -28.23
C GLN A 305 -1.23 40.10 -27.18
N GLY A 306 -0.52 41.12 -26.69
CA GLY A 306 -1.06 42.16 -25.84
C GLY A 306 0.03 42.84 -25.06
#